data_d127a8ca5a6abf21613c4f88d12ccccc
#
_entry.id   d127a8ca5a6abf21613c4f88d12ccccc
#
_cell.length_a   1.000
_cell.length_b   1.000
_cell.length_c   1.000
_cell.angle_alpha   90.00
_cell.angle_beta   90.00
_cell.angle_gamma   90.00
#
_symmetry.space_group_name_H-M   'P 1'
#
loop_
_entity.id
_entity.type
_entity.pdbx_description
1 polymer ?
#
loop_
_entity_poly.entity_id
_entity_poly.type
_entity_poly.pdbx_seq_one_letter_code
_entity_poly.pdbx_strand_id
1 'polypeptide(L)' 'MEGFVKEKIDNTAGTGAVSVGGKMWTARASDDEKTYDEGEKVAVIRIEGVKLIVTAAGAPAPAEENKEEQE' A
#
# COMPACT_ATOMS: atom_id res chain seq x y z
N MET A 1 -9.66 2.34 0.36
CA MET A 1 -9.03 3.64 0.65
C MET A 1 -7.76 3.75 -0.17
N GLU A 2 -7.52 4.90 -0.74
CA GLU A 2 -6.38 5.11 -1.63
C GLU A 2 -5.58 6.31 -1.18
N GLY A 3 -4.29 6.31 -1.55
CA GLY A 3 -3.43 7.42 -1.25
C GLY A 3 -2.33 7.56 -2.29
N PHE A 4 -1.51 8.58 -2.12
CA PHE A 4 -0.38 8.81 -3.01
C PHE A 4 0.92 8.64 -2.23
N VAL A 5 1.88 7.98 -2.87
CA VAL A 5 3.18 7.74 -2.24
C VAL A 5 3.93 9.06 -2.13
N LYS A 6 4.38 9.38 -0.93
CA LYS A 6 5.17 10.59 -0.65
C LYS A 6 6.63 10.26 -0.41
N GLU A 7 6.91 9.04 0.01
CA GLU A 7 8.28 8.55 0.15
C GLU A 7 8.28 7.14 -0.41
N LYS A 8 9.28 6.81 -1.22
CA LYS A 8 9.34 5.51 -1.87
C LYS A 8 9.10 4.40 -0.86
N ILE A 9 8.20 3.51 -1.20
CA ILE A 9 7.84 2.37 -0.35
C ILE A 9 8.76 1.21 -0.72
N ASP A 10 9.60 0.81 0.23
CA ASP A 10 10.56 -0.27 0.04
C ASP A 10 10.70 -1.00 1.37
N ASN A 11 10.12 -2.19 1.45
CA ASN A 11 10.12 -2.95 2.69
C ASN A 11 11.52 -3.40 3.08
N THR A 12 12.38 -3.64 2.09
CA THR A 12 13.75 -4.05 2.38
C THR A 12 14.54 -2.91 3.01
N ALA A 13 14.35 -1.69 2.48
CA ALA A 13 15.03 -0.52 3.04
C ALA A 13 14.34 0.00 4.30
N GLY A 14 13.11 -0.45 4.56
CA GLY A 14 12.35 0.02 5.71
C GLY A 14 11.80 1.41 5.54
N THR A 15 11.54 1.82 4.29
CA THR A 15 11.02 3.17 4.00
C THR A 15 9.62 3.09 3.43
N GLY A 16 8.91 4.19 3.46
CA GLY A 16 7.62 4.31 2.82
C GLY A 16 6.69 5.23 3.58
N ALA A 17 6.05 6.15 2.83
CA ALA A 17 5.04 7.02 3.37
C ALA A 17 4.04 7.34 2.29
N VAL A 18 2.78 7.47 2.69
CA VAL A 18 1.69 7.82 1.77
C VAL A 18 0.89 8.95 2.37
N SER A 19 0.25 9.70 1.49
CA SER A 19 -0.70 10.73 1.88
C SER A 19 -2.11 10.18 1.66
N VAL A 20 -2.90 10.14 2.72
CA VAL A 20 -4.29 9.69 2.66
C VAL A 20 -5.13 10.74 3.36
N GLY A 21 -6.09 11.31 2.63
CA GLY A 21 -6.97 12.30 3.22
C GLY A 21 -6.24 13.53 3.76
N GLY A 22 -5.12 13.88 3.15
CA GLY A 22 -4.35 15.05 3.58
C GLY A 22 -3.38 14.79 4.71
N LYS A 23 -3.27 13.54 5.16
CA LYS A 23 -2.35 13.18 6.24
C LYS A 23 -1.30 12.22 5.74
N MET A 24 -0.10 12.34 6.31
CA MET A 24 1.00 11.44 6.01
C MET A 24 0.94 10.23 6.93
N TRP A 25 1.13 9.06 6.36
CA TRP A 25 1.15 7.81 7.10
C TRP A 25 2.37 7.00 6.69
N THR A 26 2.98 6.32 7.66
CA THR A 26 3.99 5.32 7.34
C THR A 26 3.31 4.20 6.57
N ALA A 27 3.96 3.72 5.51
CA ALA A 27 3.37 2.69 4.66
C ALA A 27 4.39 1.62 4.34
N ARG A 28 3.87 0.43 4.09
CA ARG A 28 4.68 -0.70 3.63
C ARG A 28 3.90 -1.42 2.54
N ALA A 29 4.64 -2.05 1.64
CA ALA A 29 3.99 -2.83 0.58
C ALA A 29 3.46 -4.13 1.15
N SER A 30 2.33 -4.59 0.63
CA SER A 30 1.77 -5.88 1.02
C SER A 30 2.64 -7.03 0.51
N ASP A 31 3.41 -6.78 -0.54
CA ASP A 31 4.33 -7.76 -1.12
C ASP A 31 5.74 -7.22 -0.92
N ASP A 32 6.56 -7.96 -0.16
CA ASP A 32 7.91 -7.51 0.19
C ASP A 32 8.81 -7.32 -1.04
N GLU A 33 8.45 -7.92 -2.16
CA GLU A 33 9.25 -7.80 -3.38
C GLU A 33 8.84 -6.60 -4.22
N LYS A 34 7.81 -5.88 -3.82
CA LYS A 34 7.33 -4.73 -4.57
C LYS A 34 7.78 -3.44 -3.93
N THR A 35 8.05 -2.45 -4.79
CA THR A 35 8.32 -1.09 -4.34
C THR A 35 7.38 -0.16 -5.08
N TYR A 36 7.16 1.01 -4.50
CA TYR A 36 6.30 2.02 -5.13
C TYR A 36 7.03 3.35 -5.06
N ASP A 37 7.14 4.00 -6.21
CA ASP A 37 7.87 5.26 -6.30
C ASP A 37 7.02 6.43 -5.80
N GLU A 38 7.72 7.49 -5.44
CA GLU A 38 7.06 8.72 -5.04
C GLU A 38 6.13 9.19 -6.14
N GLY A 39 4.91 9.58 -5.77
CA GLY A 39 3.91 10.04 -6.72
C GLY A 39 2.97 8.96 -7.23
N GLU A 40 3.28 7.69 -6.97
CA GLU A 40 2.37 6.62 -7.40
C GLU A 40 1.13 6.59 -6.53
N LYS A 41 0.03 6.18 -7.14
CA LYS A 41 -1.21 5.98 -6.41
C LYS A 41 -1.28 4.54 -5.94
N VAL A 42 -1.62 4.34 -4.68
CA VAL A 42 -1.69 3.01 -4.08
C VAL A 42 -3.02 2.86 -3.35
N ALA A 43 -3.43 1.61 -3.18
CA ALA A 43 -4.63 1.28 -2.43
C ALA A 43 -4.22 0.76 -1.06
N VAL A 44 -4.90 1.24 -0.02
CA VAL A 44 -4.65 0.78 1.34
C VAL A 44 -5.48 -0.48 1.56
N ILE A 45 -4.80 -1.57 1.90
CA ILE A 45 -5.45 -2.86 2.12
C ILE A 45 -5.87 -3.01 3.58
N ARG A 46 -4.98 -2.62 4.49
CA ARG A 46 -5.26 -2.73 5.92
C ARG A 46 -4.33 -1.82 6.70
N ILE A 47 -4.61 -1.68 7.97
CA ILE A 47 -3.78 -0.90 8.89
C ILE A 47 -3.20 -1.88 9.91
N GLU A 48 -1.88 -1.81 10.10
CA GLU A 48 -1.20 -2.62 11.09
C GLU A 48 -0.49 -1.68 12.07
N GLY A 49 -1.06 -1.51 13.25
CA GLY A 49 -0.52 -0.58 14.22
C GLY A 49 -0.58 0.83 13.68
N VAL A 50 0.58 1.44 13.46
CA VAL A 50 0.68 2.81 12.94
C VAL A 50 1.04 2.82 11.45
N LYS A 51 1.08 1.65 10.81
CA LYS A 51 1.48 1.53 9.40
C LYS A 51 0.29 1.16 8.55
N LEU A 52 0.26 1.69 7.34
CA LEU A 52 -0.71 1.27 6.33
C LEU A 52 -0.04 0.25 5.42
N ILE A 53 -0.76 -0.82 5.12
CA ILE A 53 -0.28 -1.82 4.17
C ILE A 53 -0.97 -1.54 2.85
N VAL A 54 -0.20 -1.36 1.80
CA VAL A 54 -0.71 -0.88 0.53
C VAL A 54 -0.33 -1.81 -0.62
N THR A 55 -1.09 -1.70 -1.70
CA THR A 55 -0.80 -2.38 -2.96
C THR A 55 -1.01 -1.40 -4.10
N ALA A 56 -0.65 -1.79 -5.32
CA ALA A 56 -0.82 -0.92 -6.48
C ALA A 56 -2.30 -0.61 -6.67
N ALA A 57 -2.62 0.67 -6.85
CA ALA A 57 -3.99 1.07 -7.13
C ALA A 57 -4.40 0.52 -8.48
N GLY A 58 -5.62 0.00 -8.57
CA GLY A 58 -6.12 -0.59 -9.81
C GLY A 58 -5.71 -2.03 -10.01
N ALA A 59 -4.83 -2.58 -9.16
CA ALA A 59 -4.50 -4.00 -9.22
C ALA A 59 -5.67 -4.80 -8.66
N PRO A 60 -5.91 -6.04 -9.16
CA PRO A 60 -6.93 -6.87 -8.56
C PRO A 60 -6.58 -7.13 -7.09
N ALA A 61 -7.59 -7.21 -6.25
CA ALA A 61 -7.36 -7.52 -4.86
C ALA A 61 -6.71 -8.89 -4.76
N PRO A 62 -5.71 -9.03 -3.99
CA PRO A 62 -5.07 -10.34 -3.86
C PRO A 62 -6.07 -11.36 -3.34
N ALA A 63 -6.45 -11.38 -3.94
CA ALA A 63 -7.20 -11.90 -3.44
C ALA A 63 -7.63 -12.40 -3.02
N GLU A 64 -7.51 -11.88 -3.36
CA GLU A 64 -8.04 -11.91 -2.97
C GLU A 64 -8.43 -12.41 -3.08
N GLU A 65 -8.26 -12.57 -3.29
CA GLU A 65 -8.71 -12.79 -3.26
C GLU A 65 -9.38 -13.16 -3.52
N ASN A 66 -9.40 -13.43 -3.81
CA ASN A 66 -10.10 -13.64 -3.94
C ASN A 66 -10.71 -14.21 -4.04
N LYS A 67 -10.78 -14.57 -4.23
CA LYS A 67 -11.33 -14.82 -4.15
C LYS A 67 -12.11 -15.12 -3.95
N GLU A 68 -12.09 -15.30 -3.89
CA GLU A 68 -12.81 -15.39 -3.49
C GLU A 68 -13.61 -15.54 -3.41
N GLU A 69 -13.50 -15.69 -3.55
CA GLU A 69 -14.22 -15.64 -3.29
C GLU A 69 -14.94 -15.93 -3.21
N GLN A 70 -14.72 -16.18 -3.39
CA GLN A 70 -15.33 -16.24 -3.15
C GLN A 70 -15.98 -16.65 -3.16
N GLU A 71 -15.84 -17.04 -3.34
CA GLU A 71 -16.41 -17.23 -3.19
C GLU A 71 -16.91 -17.30 -3.13
#